data_508c3078669e39af64725dfd4f5fb06e
#
_entry.id   508c3078669e39af64725dfd4f5fb06e
#
_cell.length_a   1.000
_cell.length_b   1.000
_cell.length_c   1.000
_cell.angle_alpha   90.00
_cell.angle_beta   90.00
_cell.angle_gamma   90.00
#
_symmetry.space_group_name_H-M   'P 1'
#
loop_
_entity.id
_entity.type
_entity.pdbx_description
1 polymer ?
#
loop_
_entity_poly.entity_id
_entity_poly.type
_entity_poly.pdbx_seq_one_letter_code
_entity_poly.pdbx_strand_id
1 'polypeptide(L)'
;DYNTVNYINDRKNRLTANNLIIGSNFSIISNNRNSIFDENFSQFKFKIELAGSLTNFLADQFNASVDDYGNKKILGLAYSQYFKTELNYIKYWAISTNSTLAFRSYYGIAIPFGNSDNIPFSKSFFSGGSNDNRAWEVYRLGPGSSGAISEFNEANMKIAFNIEYRFGLIGKLDGAIFTDFGNIWNVFDSTNDPKRTFDGFKDLNEIAIGSGIGVRYNVGYFVLRLDMGLKTYNPALDIDERWLTDFKIKKAVFNIGLNYPF
;
A
#
# COMPACT_ATOMS: atom_id res chain seq x y z
N ASP A 1 -15.52 23.44 5.23
CA ASP A 1 -14.58 23.91 4.19
C ASP A 1 -15.00 23.33 2.85
N TYR A 2 -15.15 24.22 1.81
CA TYR A 2 -15.64 23.85 0.47
C TYR A 2 -14.78 22.74 -0.18
N ASN A 3 -13.47 22.81 -0.01
CA ASN A 3 -12.52 21.82 -0.53
C ASN A 3 -12.71 20.45 0.13
N THR A 4 -12.99 20.42 1.42
CA THR A 4 -13.27 19.17 2.16
C THR A 4 -14.55 18.50 1.68
N VAL A 5 -15.60 19.29 1.40
CA VAL A 5 -16.89 18.75 0.92
C VAL A 5 -16.73 18.20 -0.51
N ASN A 6 -16.07 18.91 -1.39
CA ASN A 6 -15.78 18.43 -2.76
C ASN A 6 -14.97 17.13 -2.71
N TYR A 7 -13.96 17.07 -1.89
CA TYR A 7 -13.13 15.88 -1.70
C TYR A 7 -13.92 14.67 -1.21
N ILE A 8 -14.83 14.86 -0.26
CA ILE A 8 -15.72 13.79 0.23
C ILE A 8 -16.68 13.32 -0.86
N ASN A 9 -17.22 14.24 -1.66
CA ASN A 9 -18.13 13.91 -2.76
C ASN A 9 -17.43 13.14 -3.88
N ASP A 10 -16.26 13.60 -4.32
CA ASP A 10 -15.47 12.92 -5.37
C ASP A 10 -15.13 11.50 -4.94
N ARG A 11 -14.77 11.35 -3.69
CA ARG A 11 -14.48 10.05 -3.13
C ARG A 11 -15.71 9.15 -3.03
N LYS A 12 -16.84 9.68 -2.54
CA LYS A 12 -18.10 8.94 -2.53
C LYS A 12 -18.42 8.43 -3.93
N ASN A 13 -18.28 9.28 -4.94
CA ASN A 13 -18.50 8.92 -6.34
C ASN A 13 -17.57 7.80 -6.79
N ARG A 14 -16.27 7.85 -6.44
CA ARG A 14 -15.31 6.79 -6.77
C ARG A 14 -15.59 5.46 -6.05
N LEU A 15 -16.02 5.50 -4.79
CA LEU A 15 -16.38 4.30 -4.02
C LEU A 15 -17.67 3.63 -4.52
N THR A 16 -18.61 4.43 -5.03
CA THR A 16 -19.91 3.95 -5.50
C THR A 16 -20.01 3.80 -7.01
N ALA A 17 -18.96 4.15 -7.76
CA ALA A 17 -18.94 4.05 -9.21
C ALA A 17 -19.08 2.58 -9.67
N ASN A 18 -20.07 2.34 -10.51
CA ASN A 18 -20.23 1.05 -11.19
C ASN A 18 -19.28 1.01 -12.38
N ASN A 19 -18.15 0.35 -12.22
CA ASN A 19 -17.13 0.21 -13.25
C ASN A 19 -17.03 -1.25 -13.73
N LEU A 20 -17.02 -1.44 -15.03
CA LEU A 20 -16.68 -2.71 -15.65
C LEU A 20 -15.15 -2.83 -15.75
N ILE A 21 -14.56 -3.84 -15.11
CA ILE A 21 -13.13 -4.11 -15.18
C ILE A 21 -12.90 -5.45 -15.86
N ILE A 22 -12.41 -5.41 -17.08
CA ILE A 22 -11.97 -6.60 -17.84
C ILE A 22 -10.51 -6.43 -18.14
N GLY A 23 -9.68 -7.33 -17.61
CA GLY A 23 -8.23 -7.21 -17.77
C GLY A 23 -7.54 -8.55 -17.75
N SER A 24 -6.29 -8.53 -18.21
CA SER A 24 -5.37 -9.66 -18.14
C SER A 24 -4.25 -9.32 -17.15
N ASN A 25 -3.78 -10.31 -16.42
CA ASN A 25 -2.60 -10.14 -15.58
C ASN A 25 -1.59 -11.27 -15.83
N PHE A 26 -0.33 -10.92 -15.64
CA PHE A 26 0.78 -11.84 -15.67
C PHE A 26 1.60 -11.66 -14.38
N SER A 27 1.98 -12.75 -13.75
CA SER A 27 2.80 -12.70 -12.54
C SER A 27 3.92 -13.72 -12.57
N ILE A 28 5.10 -13.30 -12.11
CA ILE A 28 6.26 -14.15 -11.86
C ILE A 28 6.45 -14.20 -10.35
N ILE A 29 6.52 -15.41 -9.81
CA ILE A 29 6.81 -15.64 -8.40
C ILE A 29 8.00 -16.58 -8.33
N SER A 30 9.07 -16.13 -7.66
CA SER A 30 10.24 -16.95 -7.33
C SER A 30 10.35 -16.99 -5.80
N ASN A 31 10.46 -18.20 -5.27
CA ASN A 31 10.60 -18.43 -3.83
C ASN A 31 11.54 -19.60 -3.62
N ASN A 32 12.63 -19.37 -2.89
CA ASN A 32 13.60 -20.41 -2.58
C ASN A 32 13.47 -20.95 -1.15
N ARG A 33 12.34 -20.71 -0.50
CA ARG A 33 12.01 -21.27 0.81
C ARG A 33 11.76 -22.77 0.68
N ASN A 34 12.52 -23.58 1.40
CA ASN A 34 12.42 -25.04 1.34
C ASN A 34 11.42 -25.62 2.36
N SER A 35 11.20 -24.91 3.46
CA SER A 35 10.32 -25.34 4.56
C SER A 35 9.66 -24.15 5.22
N ILE A 36 8.53 -24.36 5.88
CA ILE A 36 7.90 -23.32 6.74
C ILE A 36 8.79 -22.88 7.89
N PHE A 37 9.79 -23.68 8.25
CA PHE A 37 10.79 -23.37 9.30
C PHE A 37 12.08 -22.77 8.74
N ASP A 38 12.16 -22.55 7.42
CA ASP A 38 13.33 -21.93 6.80
C ASP A 38 13.38 -20.44 7.14
N GLU A 39 14.44 -20.03 7.81
CA GLU A 39 14.68 -18.65 8.25
C GLU A 39 15.70 -17.92 7.37
N ASN A 40 16.18 -18.56 6.30
CA ASN A 40 17.09 -17.96 5.33
C ASN A 40 16.61 -18.18 3.90
N PHE A 41 15.69 -17.34 3.45
CA PHE A 41 15.10 -17.43 2.12
C PHE A 41 14.88 -16.07 1.50
N SER A 42 14.56 -16.06 0.23
CA SER A 42 14.08 -14.89 -0.50
C SER A 42 12.84 -15.24 -1.30
N GLN A 43 11.94 -14.28 -1.39
CA GLN A 43 10.76 -14.35 -2.25
C GLN A 43 10.72 -13.09 -3.11
N PHE A 44 10.51 -13.28 -4.40
CA PHE A 44 10.31 -12.23 -5.37
C PHE A 44 8.96 -12.44 -6.05
N LYS A 45 8.17 -11.38 -6.13
CA LYS A 45 6.91 -11.37 -6.87
C LYS A 45 6.86 -10.11 -7.74
N PHE A 46 6.68 -10.34 -9.03
CA PHE A 46 6.40 -9.28 -10.00
C PHE A 46 5.05 -9.55 -10.65
N LYS A 47 4.21 -8.52 -10.75
CA LYS A 47 2.89 -8.61 -11.36
C LYS A 47 2.68 -7.44 -12.30
N ILE A 48 2.15 -7.73 -13.49
CA ILE A 48 1.64 -6.75 -14.43
C ILE A 48 0.16 -7.03 -14.64
N GLU A 49 -0.65 -5.99 -14.74
CA GLU A 49 -2.07 -6.06 -15.06
C GLU A 49 -2.40 -4.97 -16.08
N LEU A 50 -3.08 -5.36 -17.17
CA LEU A 50 -3.57 -4.47 -18.19
C LEU A 50 -5.08 -4.65 -18.30
N ALA A 51 -5.84 -3.60 -18.07
CA ALA A 51 -7.30 -3.61 -18.12
C ALA A 51 -7.84 -2.70 -19.20
N GLY A 52 -8.97 -3.06 -19.78
CA GLY A 52 -9.77 -2.25 -20.68
C GLY A 52 -9.30 -2.17 -22.13
N SER A 53 -8.12 -2.68 -22.51
CA SER A 53 -7.64 -2.57 -23.90
C SER A 53 -8.49 -3.37 -24.88
N LEU A 54 -8.81 -4.63 -24.55
CA LEU A 54 -9.72 -5.44 -25.35
C LEU A 54 -11.14 -4.86 -25.38
N THR A 55 -11.58 -4.36 -24.22
CA THR A 55 -12.90 -3.72 -24.05
C THR A 55 -13.01 -2.49 -24.94
N ASN A 56 -11.96 -1.65 -24.98
CA ASN A 56 -11.93 -0.48 -25.86
C ASN A 56 -11.98 -0.85 -27.34
N PHE A 57 -11.22 -1.86 -27.75
CA PHE A 57 -11.26 -2.36 -29.12
C PHE A 57 -12.68 -2.80 -29.51
N LEU A 58 -13.36 -3.56 -28.66
CA LEU A 58 -14.75 -3.97 -28.90
C LEU A 58 -15.72 -2.77 -28.93
N ALA A 59 -15.56 -1.83 -27.99
CA ALA A 59 -16.37 -0.63 -27.92
C ALA A 59 -16.30 0.19 -29.22
N ASP A 60 -15.09 0.30 -29.81
CA ASP A 60 -14.88 1.01 -31.07
C ASP A 60 -15.52 0.28 -32.25
N GLN A 61 -15.43 -1.05 -32.32
CA GLN A 61 -16.03 -1.86 -33.38
C GLN A 61 -17.55 -1.82 -33.36
N PHE A 62 -18.16 -1.74 -32.18
CA PHE A 62 -19.62 -1.77 -32.03
C PHE A 62 -20.25 -0.37 -31.83
N ASN A 63 -19.50 0.71 -32.07
CA ASN A 63 -19.96 2.09 -31.87
C ASN A 63 -20.65 2.27 -30.50
N ALA A 64 -19.95 1.89 -29.45
CA ALA A 64 -20.47 1.91 -28.08
C ALA A 64 -21.00 3.30 -27.68
N SER A 65 -22.10 3.32 -26.94
CA SER A 65 -22.65 4.58 -26.39
C SER A 65 -21.68 5.21 -25.41
N VAL A 66 -21.71 6.51 -25.26
CA VAL A 66 -20.95 7.28 -24.29
C VAL A 66 -21.85 7.77 -23.16
N ASP A 67 -21.29 8.05 -21.99
CA ASP A 67 -21.98 8.73 -20.90
C ASP A 67 -21.88 10.27 -21.05
N ASP A 68 -22.46 11.00 -20.07
CA ASP A 68 -22.45 12.46 -20.05
C ASP A 68 -21.06 13.06 -19.85
N TYR A 69 -20.07 12.23 -19.40
CA TYR A 69 -18.67 12.60 -19.19
C TYR A 69 -17.78 12.20 -20.38
N GLY A 70 -18.34 11.60 -21.43
CA GLY A 70 -17.60 11.16 -22.61
C GLY A 70 -16.99 9.75 -22.49
N ASN A 71 -17.24 9.01 -21.41
CA ASN A 71 -16.73 7.66 -21.24
C ASN A 71 -17.58 6.66 -22.05
N LYS A 72 -16.94 5.81 -22.82
CA LYS A 72 -17.58 4.73 -23.56
C LYS A 72 -18.15 3.67 -22.60
N LYS A 73 -19.31 3.13 -22.94
CA LYS A 73 -20.02 2.11 -22.16
C LYS A 73 -20.12 0.80 -22.91
N ILE A 74 -19.97 -0.31 -22.20
CA ILE A 74 -20.34 -1.65 -22.67
C ILE A 74 -21.36 -2.21 -21.70
N LEU A 75 -22.46 -2.78 -22.23
CA LEU A 75 -23.59 -3.26 -21.43
C LEU A 75 -24.16 -2.20 -20.47
N GLY A 76 -24.11 -0.93 -20.87
CA GLY A 76 -24.58 0.19 -20.05
C GLY A 76 -23.64 0.67 -18.94
N LEU A 77 -22.46 0.05 -18.78
CA LEU A 77 -21.47 0.40 -17.78
C LEU A 77 -20.23 1.02 -18.41
N ALA A 78 -19.69 2.07 -17.79
CA ALA A 78 -18.37 2.58 -18.14
C ALA A 78 -17.30 1.55 -17.77
N TYR A 79 -16.34 1.32 -18.66
CA TYR A 79 -15.24 0.39 -18.37
C TYR A 79 -13.96 1.15 -18.04
N SER A 80 -13.17 0.54 -17.16
CA SER A 80 -11.91 1.11 -16.70
C SER A 80 -10.74 0.65 -17.58
N GLN A 81 -9.87 1.60 -17.93
CA GLN A 81 -8.61 1.34 -18.62
C GLN A 81 -7.43 1.75 -17.75
N TYR A 82 -6.55 0.81 -17.43
CA TYR A 82 -5.33 1.07 -16.68
C TYR A 82 -4.25 0.03 -16.93
N PHE A 83 -3.02 0.46 -16.73
CA PHE A 83 -1.86 -0.39 -16.60
C PHE A 83 -1.40 -0.39 -15.14
N LYS A 84 -1.23 -1.56 -14.52
CA LYS A 84 -0.79 -1.69 -13.14
C LYS A 84 0.40 -2.63 -13.05
N THR A 85 1.43 -2.25 -12.31
CA THR A 85 2.56 -3.11 -12.00
C THR A 85 2.86 -3.09 -10.50
N GLU A 86 3.28 -4.25 -9.99
CA GLU A 86 3.63 -4.45 -8.59
C GLU A 86 4.90 -5.30 -8.51
N LEU A 87 5.84 -4.87 -7.67
CA LEU A 87 7.05 -5.61 -7.33
C LEU A 87 7.12 -5.76 -5.82
N ASN A 88 7.24 -6.97 -5.34
CA ASN A 88 7.42 -7.28 -3.93
C ASN A 88 8.60 -8.22 -3.76
N TYR A 89 9.59 -7.79 -2.99
CA TYR A 89 10.75 -8.58 -2.65
C TYR A 89 10.84 -8.73 -1.14
N ILE A 90 11.02 -9.96 -0.68
CA ILE A 90 11.17 -10.32 0.73
C ILE A 90 12.47 -11.10 0.87
N LYS A 91 13.25 -10.78 1.88
CA LYS A 91 14.47 -11.51 2.24
C LYS A 91 14.54 -11.71 3.73
N TYR A 92 14.82 -12.93 4.13
CA TYR A 92 15.12 -13.34 5.49
C TYR A 92 16.59 -13.76 5.57
N TRP A 93 17.25 -13.36 6.64
CA TRP A 93 18.59 -13.80 6.99
C TRP A 93 18.57 -14.39 8.39
N ALA A 94 18.90 -15.65 8.54
CA ALA A 94 19.22 -16.24 9.83
C ALA A 94 20.55 -15.62 10.32
N ILE A 95 20.45 -14.73 11.31
CA ILE A 95 21.64 -14.06 11.90
C ILE A 95 22.31 -14.99 12.92
N SER A 96 21.50 -15.72 13.67
CA SER A 96 21.95 -16.75 14.60
C SER A 96 20.90 -17.87 14.67
N THR A 97 21.15 -18.89 15.47
CA THR A 97 20.20 -19.98 15.73
C THR A 97 18.88 -19.52 16.38
N ASN A 98 18.84 -18.29 16.89
CA ASN A 98 17.69 -17.75 17.62
C ASN A 98 17.38 -16.31 17.22
N SER A 99 17.85 -15.88 16.06
CA SER A 99 17.55 -14.54 15.58
C SER A 99 17.55 -14.45 14.05
N THR A 100 16.58 -13.70 13.52
CA THR A 100 16.32 -13.52 12.09
C THR A 100 16.14 -12.04 11.78
N LEU A 101 16.81 -11.58 10.72
CA LEU A 101 16.55 -10.27 10.11
C LEU A 101 15.65 -10.47 8.89
N ALA A 102 14.51 -9.82 8.89
CA ALA A 102 13.58 -9.83 7.78
C ALA A 102 13.53 -8.45 7.12
N PHE A 103 13.54 -8.44 5.80
CA PHE A 103 13.45 -7.25 4.96
C PHE A 103 12.35 -7.45 3.91
N ARG A 104 11.60 -6.41 3.64
CA ARG A 104 10.69 -6.35 2.51
C ARG A 104 10.84 -5.02 1.78
N SER A 105 10.77 -5.06 0.45
CA SER A 105 10.56 -3.88 -0.38
C SER A 105 9.35 -4.10 -1.29
N TYR A 106 8.52 -3.09 -1.40
CA TYR A 106 7.32 -3.11 -2.23
C TYR A 106 7.23 -1.82 -3.04
N TYR A 107 6.95 -1.97 -4.34
CA TYR A 107 6.70 -0.90 -5.28
C TYR A 107 5.45 -1.25 -6.07
N GLY A 108 4.55 -0.30 -6.20
CA GLY A 108 3.35 -0.44 -6.99
C GLY A 108 3.01 0.86 -7.69
N ILE A 109 2.61 0.76 -8.95
CA ILE A 109 2.08 1.90 -9.71
C ILE A 109 0.94 1.43 -10.61
N ALA A 110 -0.10 2.24 -10.70
CA ALA A 110 -1.25 2.01 -11.56
C ALA A 110 -1.55 3.29 -12.33
N ILE A 111 -1.48 3.23 -13.65
CA ILE A 111 -1.61 4.40 -14.54
C ILE A 111 -2.92 4.27 -15.31
N PRO A 112 -3.89 5.18 -15.12
CA PRO A 112 -5.10 5.24 -15.93
C PRO A 112 -4.78 5.73 -17.33
N PHE A 113 -5.56 5.29 -18.31
CA PHE A 113 -5.47 5.80 -19.67
C PHE A 113 -6.80 5.64 -20.41
N GLY A 114 -6.90 6.29 -21.59
CA GLY A 114 -8.04 6.14 -22.50
C GLY A 114 -9.37 6.52 -21.86
N ASN A 115 -10.21 5.53 -21.56
CA ASN A 115 -11.55 5.71 -20.99
C ASN A 115 -11.55 5.96 -19.47
N SER A 116 -10.41 6.23 -18.86
CA SER A 116 -10.29 6.40 -17.40
C SER A 116 -9.32 7.51 -17.04
N ASP A 117 -9.79 8.48 -16.25
CA ASP A 117 -8.97 9.54 -15.66
C ASP A 117 -8.38 9.14 -14.32
N ASN A 118 -8.94 8.11 -13.67
CA ASN A 118 -8.56 7.62 -12.37
C ASN A 118 -8.59 6.09 -12.30
N ILE A 119 -7.85 5.53 -11.34
CA ILE A 119 -7.86 4.09 -11.04
C ILE A 119 -9.11 3.76 -10.20
N PRO A 120 -9.84 2.67 -10.49
CA PRO A 120 -10.90 2.19 -9.61
C PRO A 120 -10.39 1.95 -8.17
N PHE A 121 -11.22 2.28 -7.18
CA PHE A 121 -10.85 2.10 -5.77
C PHE A 121 -10.36 0.69 -5.45
N SER A 122 -11.01 -0.34 -5.99
CA SER A 122 -10.63 -1.75 -5.80
C SER A 122 -9.25 -2.13 -6.35
N LYS A 123 -8.64 -1.25 -7.16
CA LYS A 123 -7.33 -1.45 -7.80
C LYS A 123 -6.27 -0.47 -7.29
N SER A 124 -6.67 0.52 -6.50
CA SER A 124 -5.78 1.50 -5.88
C SER A 124 -4.93 0.88 -4.76
N PHE A 125 -3.91 1.59 -4.33
CA PHE A 125 -3.08 1.23 -3.19
C PHE A 125 -3.50 2.03 -1.96
N PHE A 126 -3.31 1.44 -0.80
CA PHE A 126 -3.44 2.10 0.49
C PHE A 126 -2.19 1.84 1.34
N SER A 127 -2.00 2.60 2.42
CA SER A 127 -0.91 2.42 3.35
C SER A 127 -1.37 2.46 4.80
N GLY A 128 -0.53 1.88 5.69
CA GLY A 128 -0.83 1.64 7.09
C GLY A 128 -1.36 0.23 7.38
N GLY A 129 -1.34 -0.14 8.64
CA GLY A 129 -1.82 -1.43 9.15
C GLY A 129 -0.72 -2.46 9.43
N SER A 130 -1.15 -3.59 9.95
CA SER A 130 -0.28 -4.62 10.55
C SER A 130 0.74 -5.27 9.60
N ASN A 131 0.51 -5.22 8.29
CA ASN A 131 1.39 -5.81 7.27
C ASN A 131 2.01 -4.76 6.34
N ASP A 132 2.01 -3.50 6.77
CA ASP A 132 2.53 -2.37 6.01
C ASP A 132 3.30 -1.44 6.95
N ASN A 133 2.93 -0.17 7.11
CA ASN A 133 3.51 0.72 8.12
C ASN A 133 2.69 0.63 9.42
N ARG A 134 3.22 -0.09 10.41
CA ARG A 134 2.54 -0.43 11.66
C ARG A 134 2.32 0.74 12.61
N ALA A 135 2.90 1.90 12.34
CA ALA A 135 2.67 3.11 13.13
C ALA A 135 1.43 3.91 12.68
N TRP A 136 0.74 3.46 11.63
CA TRP A 136 -0.53 4.00 11.15
C TRP A 136 -1.59 2.90 11.05
N GLU A 137 -2.81 3.25 11.35
CA GLU A 137 -3.96 2.38 11.06
C GLU A 137 -4.13 2.23 9.54
N VAL A 138 -4.86 1.20 9.13
CA VAL A 138 -5.17 0.95 7.72
C VAL A 138 -5.88 2.15 7.11
N TYR A 139 -5.44 2.59 5.93
CA TYR A 139 -5.93 3.79 5.21
C TYR A 139 -5.63 5.14 5.91
N ARG A 140 -4.82 5.18 6.96
CA ARG A 140 -4.52 6.43 7.70
C ARG A 140 -3.14 7.03 7.39
N LEU A 141 -2.46 6.53 6.37
CA LEU A 141 -1.20 7.09 5.89
C LEU A 141 -1.32 7.57 4.45
N GLY A 142 -0.91 8.81 4.20
CA GLY A 142 -0.91 9.43 2.88
C GLY A 142 -2.29 9.83 2.35
N PRO A 143 -2.44 10.15 1.08
CA PRO A 143 -1.37 10.30 0.08
C PRO A 143 -0.39 11.43 0.39
N GLY A 144 0.91 11.21 0.15
CA GLY A 144 1.96 12.17 0.35
C GLY A 144 1.96 12.81 1.74
N SER A 145 1.98 14.14 1.80
CA SER A 145 1.92 14.95 3.03
C SER A 145 0.52 15.46 3.38
N SER A 146 -0.55 14.94 2.76
CA SER A 146 -1.93 15.43 2.93
C SER A 146 -2.57 15.16 4.30
N GLY A 147 -1.98 14.29 5.12
CA GLY A 147 -2.42 14.04 6.50
C GLY A 147 -3.62 13.12 6.64
N ALA A 148 -3.89 12.28 5.64
CA ALA A 148 -4.99 11.32 5.66
C ALA A 148 -6.36 11.97 6.00
N ILE A 149 -6.74 12.96 5.23
CA ILE A 149 -7.94 13.80 5.43
C ILE A 149 -9.23 12.96 5.45
N SER A 150 -9.23 11.76 4.87
CA SER A 150 -10.41 10.94 4.78
C SER A 150 -10.26 9.58 5.49
N GLU A 151 -11.37 8.85 5.65
CA GLU A 151 -11.39 7.55 6.34
C GLU A 151 -10.68 6.44 5.57
N PHE A 152 -10.70 6.50 4.23
CA PHE A 152 -10.08 5.51 3.34
C PHE A 152 -9.16 6.22 2.34
N ASN A 153 -7.96 6.53 2.74
CA ASN A 153 -6.99 7.17 1.85
C ASN A 153 -6.36 6.12 0.93
N GLU A 154 -6.39 6.41 -0.35
CA GLU A 154 -5.86 5.56 -1.39
C GLU A 154 -5.22 6.41 -2.49
N ALA A 155 -4.35 5.78 -3.27
CA ALA A 155 -3.65 6.41 -4.38
C ALA A 155 -3.24 5.37 -5.42
N ASN A 156 -2.66 5.81 -6.52
CA ASN A 156 -2.28 4.93 -7.61
C ASN A 156 -0.79 4.58 -7.68
N MET A 157 0.01 5.10 -6.74
CA MET A 157 1.41 4.72 -6.54
C MET A 157 1.68 4.41 -5.07
N LYS A 158 2.52 3.40 -4.80
CA LYS A 158 2.95 3.01 -3.45
C LYS A 158 4.41 2.63 -3.42
N ILE A 159 5.12 3.09 -2.38
CA ILE A 159 6.46 2.63 -2.01
C ILE A 159 6.41 2.20 -0.55
N ALA A 160 6.95 1.03 -0.24
CA ALA A 160 7.07 0.58 1.14
C ALA A 160 8.33 -0.27 1.35
N PHE A 161 8.97 -0.09 2.50
CA PHE A 161 10.08 -0.90 2.98
C PHE A 161 9.83 -1.28 4.44
N ASN A 162 10.12 -2.50 4.80
CA ASN A 162 9.98 -2.98 6.16
C ASN A 162 11.26 -3.71 6.57
N ILE A 163 11.75 -3.42 7.75
CA ILE A 163 12.90 -4.10 8.36
C ILE A 163 12.45 -4.57 9.74
N GLU A 164 12.66 -5.84 10.04
CA GLU A 164 12.30 -6.43 11.33
C GLU A 164 13.41 -7.37 11.81
N TYR A 165 13.94 -7.10 12.99
CA TYR A 165 14.84 -7.99 13.69
C TYR A 165 14.06 -8.77 14.75
N ARG A 166 14.04 -10.08 14.64
CA ARG A 166 13.39 -11.04 15.53
C ARG A 166 14.43 -11.76 16.34
N PHE A 167 14.14 -12.00 17.62
CA PHE A 167 15.05 -12.69 18.54
C PHE A 167 14.26 -13.47 19.59
N GLY A 168 14.73 -14.66 19.95
CA GLY A 168 14.10 -15.47 20.96
C GLY A 168 14.18 -14.84 22.34
N LEU A 169 13.08 -14.92 23.08
CA LEU A 169 12.99 -14.51 24.48
C LEU A 169 13.00 -15.72 25.39
N ILE A 170 11.87 -16.40 25.53
CA ILE A 170 11.69 -17.58 26.37
C ILE A 170 10.77 -18.58 25.68
N GLY A 171 11.24 -19.81 25.49
CA GLY A 171 10.45 -20.91 24.97
C GLY A 171 9.92 -20.63 23.56
N LYS A 172 8.63 -20.44 23.42
CA LYS A 172 7.93 -20.14 22.14
C LYS A 172 7.66 -18.65 21.93
N LEU A 173 8.20 -17.80 22.79
CA LEU A 173 8.00 -16.35 22.73
C LEU A 173 9.25 -15.68 22.16
N ASP A 174 9.05 -14.95 21.06
CA ASP A 174 10.07 -14.13 20.43
C ASP A 174 9.74 -12.64 20.57
N GLY A 175 10.80 -11.82 20.68
CA GLY A 175 10.72 -10.37 20.56
C GLY A 175 10.98 -9.92 19.14
N ALA A 176 10.50 -8.74 18.80
CA ALA A 176 10.85 -8.08 17.56
C ALA A 176 11.04 -6.58 17.75
N ILE A 177 11.98 -6.02 17.00
CA ILE A 177 12.16 -4.58 16.81
C ILE A 177 12.03 -4.33 15.33
N PHE A 178 11.29 -3.29 14.94
CA PHE A 178 11.04 -3.02 13.53
C PHE A 178 11.06 -1.54 13.19
N THR A 179 11.30 -1.29 11.91
CA THR A 179 11.12 0.02 11.29
C THR A 179 10.46 -0.17 9.93
N ASP A 180 9.34 0.53 9.73
CA ASP A 180 8.55 0.52 8.51
C ASP A 180 8.65 1.90 7.84
N PHE A 181 8.88 1.89 6.54
CA PHE A 181 8.95 3.08 5.68
C PHE A 181 7.89 2.96 4.60
N GLY A 182 7.24 4.02 4.24
CA GLY A 182 6.37 3.99 3.09
C GLY A 182 5.40 5.16 3.01
N ASN A 183 4.81 5.28 1.86
CA ASN A 183 3.69 6.18 1.58
C ASN A 183 3.01 5.79 0.27
N ILE A 184 1.92 6.45 -0.03
CA ILE A 184 1.19 6.39 -1.29
C ILE A 184 1.11 7.79 -1.90
N TRP A 185 1.01 7.87 -3.23
CA TRP A 185 0.85 9.13 -3.98
C TRP A 185 -0.01 8.90 -5.21
N ASN A 186 -0.58 9.99 -5.72
CA ASN A 186 -1.20 10.00 -7.03
C ASN A 186 -0.17 10.39 -8.09
N VAL A 187 -0.19 9.70 -9.22
CA VAL A 187 0.67 9.97 -10.38
C VAL A 187 -0.12 9.76 -11.67
N PHE A 188 0.07 10.64 -12.65
CA PHE A 188 -0.54 10.50 -13.99
C PHE A 188 -2.07 10.30 -13.97
N ASP A 189 -2.76 10.89 -13.00
CA ASP A 189 -4.21 10.90 -12.88
C ASP A 189 -4.76 12.33 -12.81
N SER A 190 -6.06 12.51 -12.58
CA SER A 190 -6.70 13.81 -12.50
C SER A 190 -6.47 14.58 -11.19
N THR A 191 -5.68 14.04 -10.26
CA THR A 191 -5.41 14.69 -8.96
C THR A 191 -4.46 15.87 -9.13
N ASN A 192 -4.89 17.07 -8.73
CA ASN A 192 -4.13 18.32 -8.84
C ASN A 192 -3.69 18.88 -7.48
N ASP A 193 -3.68 18.09 -6.42
CA ASP A 193 -3.24 18.52 -5.09
C ASP A 193 -1.74 18.21 -4.90
N PRO A 194 -0.85 19.23 -4.81
CA PRO A 194 0.59 19.01 -4.65
C PRO A 194 0.99 18.21 -3.40
N LYS A 195 0.14 18.18 -2.37
CA LYS A 195 0.37 17.37 -1.16
C LYS A 195 0.08 15.89 -1.35
N ARG A 196 -0.52 15.52 -2.47
CA ARG A 196 -1.00 14.17 -2.77
C ARG A 196 -0.37 13.56 -4.01
N THR A 197 0.27 14.39 -4.85
CA THR A 197 0.90 13.97 -6.10
C THR A 197 2.39 13.71 -5.90
N PHE A 198 2.94 12.81 -6.72
CA PHE A 198 4.37 12.56 -6.80
C PHE A 198 4.93 13.20 -8.07
N ASP A 199 5.64 14.31 -7.91
CA ASP A 199 6.19 15.08 -9.02
C ASP A 199 7.68 14.82 -9.25
N GLY A 200 8.31 14.00 -8.40
CA GLY A 200 9.70 13.63 -8.56
C GLY A 200 10.41 13.21 -7.26
N PHE A 201 11.72 13.04 -7.34
CA PHE A 201 12.52 12.52 -6.22
C PHE A 201 12.47 13.38 -4.94
N LYS A 202 12.13 14.67 -5.02
CA LYS A 202 11.94 15.53 -3.85
C LYS A 202 10.83 15.02 -2.93
N ASP A 203 9.80 14.36 -3.49
CA ASP A 203 8.64 13.89 -2.74
C ASP A 203 8.93 12.60 -1.97
N LEU A 204 10.11 11.99 -2.17
CA LEU A 204 10.60 10.92 -1.30
C LEU A 204 10.86 11.39 0.15
N ASN A 205 10.97 12.70 0.40
CA ASN A 205 11.00 13.26 1.75
C ASN A 205 9.64 13.17 2.47
N GLU A 206 8.60 12.73 1.78
CA GLU A 206 7.27 12.44 2.35
C GLU A 206 7.11 10.96 2.73
N ILE A 207 8.16 10.14 2.61
CA ILE A 207 8.13 8.77 3.11
C ILE A 207 7.98 8.78 4.63
N ALA A 208 6.86 8.27 5.12
CA ALA A 208 6.61 8.13 6.54
C ALA A 208 7.47 7.02 7.15
N ILE A 209 7.95 7.23 8.38
CA ILE A 209 8.75 6.26 9.12
C ILE A 209 8.04 5.90 10.41
N GLY A 210 7.71 4.62 10.56
CA GLY A 210 7.19 4.04 11.80
C GLY A 210 8.21 3.09 12.42
N SER A 211 8.47 3.21 13.71
CA SER A 211 9.33 2.27 14.44
C SER A 211 8.57 1.65 15.60
N GLY A 212 8.94 0.47 16.01
CA GLY A 212 8.22 -0.18 17.10
C GLY A 212 8.85 -1.46 17.59
N ILE A 213 8.14 -2.04 18.54
CA ILE A 213 8.48 -3.32 19.15
C ILE A 213 7.28 -4.26 19.09
N GLY A 214 7.53 -5.53 19.17
CA GLY A 214 6.44 -6.50 19.19
C GLY A 214 6.85 -7.82 19.81
N VAL A 215 5.85 -8.63 20.09
CA VAL A 215 6.02 -10.00 20.56
C VAL A 215 5.39 -10.98 19.59
N ARG A 216 5.96 -12.17 19.51
CA ARG A 216 5.56 -13.27 18.63
C ARG A 216 5.41 -14.52 19.48
N TYR A 217 4.26 -15.17 19.42
CA TYR A 217 4.04 -16.44 20.09
C TYR A 217 3.85 -17.54 19.06
N ASN A 218 4.83 -18.44 18.98
CA ASN A 218 4.84 -19.54 18.01
C ASN A 218 4.03 -20.71 18.53
N VAL A 219 2.89 -20.98 17.92
CA VAL A 219 1.99 -22.10 18.26
C VAL A 219 2.36 -23.40 17.51
N GLY A 220 3.32 -23.32 16.56
CA GLY A 220 3.79 -24.44 15.75
C GLY A 220 3.31 -24.34 14.29
N TYR A 221 2.03 -24.16 14.05
CA TYR A 221 1.45 -24.02 12.70
C TYR A 221 0.99 -22.59 12.38
N PHE A 222 0.99 -21.69 13.35
CA PHE A 222 0.85 -20.26 13.14
C PHE A 222 1.61 -19.46 14.22
N VAL A 223 1.83 -18.19 13.95
CA VAL A 223 2.44 -17.24 14.88
C VAL A 223 1.40 -16.18 15.23
N LEU A 224 1.11 -16.04 16.53
CA LEU A 224 0.32 -14.91 17.03
C LEU A 224 1.24 -13.72 17.27
N ARG A 225 0.89 -12.57 16.76
CA ARG A 225 1.71 -11.37 16.78
C ARG A 225 0.97 -10.20 17.42
N LEU A 226 1.68 -9.48 18.30
CA LEU A 226 1.25 -8.19 18.83
C LEU A 226 2.37 -7.17 18.60
N ASP A 227 2.07 -6.10 17.89
CA ASP A 227 3.01 -5.02 17.58
C ASP A 227 2.51 -3.69 18.15
N MET A 228 3.44 -2.88 18.65
CA MET A 228 3.23 -1.48 19.02
C MET A 228 4.09 -0.61 18.11
N GLY A 229 3.45 0.18 17.25
CA GLY A 229 4.11 1.10 16.32
C GLY A 229 3.98 2.56 16.78
N LEU A 230 5.07 3.31 16.62
CA LEU A 230 5.20 4.73 16.94
C LEU A 230 5.65 5.50 15.70
N LYS A 231 5.08 6.66 15.45
CA LYS A 231 5.42 7.52 14.32
C LYS A 231 6.76 8.20 14.57
N THR A 232 7.81 7.75 13.89
CA THR A 232 9.16 8.30 13.97
C THR A 232 9.31 9.53 13.10
N TYR A 233 8.77 9.48 11.89
CA TYR A 233 8.69 10.61 10.97
C TYR A 233 7.28 10.68 10.35
N ASN A 234 6.60 11.79 10.58
CA ASN A 234 5.24 12.01 10.08
C ASN A 234 5.25 13.13 9.02
N PRO A 235 5.12 12.79 7.70
CA PRO A 235 5.18 13.77 6.63
C PRO A 235 3.99 14.74 6.61
N ALA A 236 2.91 14.43 7.32
CA ALA A 236 1.72 15.27 7.40
C ALA A 236 1.90 16.50 8.30
N LEU A 237 2.94 16.54 9.11
CA LEU A 237 3.27 17.68 9.95
C LEU A 237 4.11 18.71 9.18
N ASP A 238 4.20 19.91 9.73
CA ASP A 238 5.10 20.95 9.22
C ASP A 238 6.55 20.47 9.24
N ILE A 239 7.37 20.94 8.31
CA ILE A 239 8.72 20.40 8.02
C ILE A 239 9.56 20.28 9.29
N ASP A 240 9.52 21.28 10.16
CA ASP A 240 10.31 21.32 11.40
C ASP A 240 9.78 20.40 12.49
N GLU A 241 8.53 19.91 12.34
CA GLU A 241 7.85 19.06 13.31
C GLU A 241 7.76 17.58 12.90
N ARG A 242 8.21 17.22 11.70
CA ARG A 242 8.04 15.87 11.15
C ARG A 242 8.74 14.77 11.95
N TRP A 243 9.89 15.09 12.57
CA TRP A 243 10.69 14.14 13.34
C TRP A 243 10.26 14.06 14.81
N LEU A 244 9.93 12.87 15.29
CA LEU A 244 9.69 12.50 16.69
C LEU A 244 8.56 13.26 17.42
N THR A 245 7.90 14.24 16.80
CA THR A 245 6.80 15.00 17.43
C THR A 245 5.63 14.09 17.79
N ASP A 246 5.36 13.09 16.96
CA ASP A 246 4.32 12.09 17.17
C ASP A 246 4.85 10.78 17.79
N PHE A 247 6.12 10.72 18.17
CA PHE A 247 6.74 9.57 18.84
C PHE A 247 6.33 9.53 20.33
N LYS A 248 5.05 9.29 20.57
CA LYS A 248 4.43 9.32 21.90
C LYS A 248 3.61 8.05 22.13
N ILE A 249 3.75 7.41 23.29
CA ILE A 249 3.01 6.19 23.65
C ILE A 249 1.48 6.41 23.54
N LYS A 250 0.99 7.60 23.85
CA LYS A 250 -0.45 7.93 23.70
C LYS A 250 -0.93 7.92 22.24
N LYS A 251 -0.02 8.01 21.28
CA LYS A 251 -0.29 7.96 19.83
C LYS A 251 0.15 6.62 19.21
N ALA A 252 0.53 5.65 20.03
CA ALA A 252 0.93 4.33 19.56
C ALA A 252 -0.24 3.60 18.89
N VAL A 253 0.06 2.90 17.81
CA VAL A 253 -0.87 2.02 17.12
C VAL A 253 -0.55 0.59 17.51
N PHE A 254 -1.56 -0.12 18.01
CA PHE A 254 -1.43 -1.53 18.37
C PHE A 254 -2.01 -2.40 17.26
N ASN A 255 -1.24 -3.37 16.81
CA ASN A 255 -1.61 -4.29 15.75
C ASN A 255 -1.59 -5.73 16.27
N ILE A 256 -2.68 -6.46 16.05
CA ILE A 256 -2.74 -7.91 16.24
C ILE A 256 -2.67 -8.57 14.87
N GLY A 257 -1.89 -9.61 14.72
CA GLY A 257 -1.75 -10.32 13.47
C GLY A 257 -1.53 -11.81 13.66
N LEU A 258 -1.89 -12.57 12.63
CA LEU A 258 -1.55 -13.97 12.49
C LEU A 258 -0.40 -14.09 11.48
N ASN A 259 0.58 -14.91 11.81
CA ASN A 259 1.84 -15.08 11.07
C ASN A 259 2.71 -13.81 11.02
N TYR A 260 3.85 -13.89 10.35
CA TYR A 260 4.74 -12.75 10.17
C TYR A 260 4.14 -11.73 9.21
N PRO A 261 4.51 -10.43 9.30
CA PRO A 261 3.88 -9.37 8.50
C PRO A 261 4.21 -9.48 7.00
N PHE A 262 5.27 -10.16 6.67
CA PHE A 262 5.73 -10.41 5.29
C PHE A 262 6.63 -11.64 5.24
#